data_2cf8a9fb48eeaeeecbd44c3c36fe5d9f
#
_entry.id   2cf8a9fb48eeaeeecbd44c3c36fe5d9f
#
_cell.length_a   1.000
_cell.length_b   1.000
_cell.length_c   1.000
_cell.angle_alpha   90.00
_cell.angle_beta   90.00
_cell.angle_gamma   90.00
#
_symmetry.space_group_name_H-M   'P 1'
#
loop_
_entity.id
_entity.type
_entity.pdbx_description
1 polymer ?
#
loop_
_entity_poly.entity_id
_entity_poly.type
_entity_poly.pdbx_seq_one_letter_code
_entity_poly.pdbx_strand_id
1 'polypeptide(L)'
;ARVCSDACSIIGDICKSVDAKTVTKSKSMIGEEIAINDYLEKNGVDPVETDLGEYIIQLRDEPPSHIIVPAVHLSKEQVAETFREKHTDLPADRVLDNPRILLDEARGKLREKFLSADVGLSGANMLVAETGSIALVTNEGNADLSVGLPRVHIVLASIEKVVPCMEDAWTLLRVLARSATGQDLSVYTSFVTGPKRSDDL
;
A
#
# COMPACT_ATOMS: atom_id res chain seq x y z
N ALA A 1 14.51 8.01 11.12
CA ALA A 1 15.05 6.74 11.66
C ALA A 1 16.50 6.56 11.21
N ARG A 2 17.37 6.05 12.06
CA ARG A 2 18.78 5.78 11.73
C ARG A 2 18.98 4.34 11.27
N VAL A 3 18.10 3.45 11.71
CA VAL A 3 18.08 2.03 11.36
C VAL A 3 16.65 1.53 11.19
N CYS A 4 16.49 0.37 10.58
CA CYS A 4 15.17 -0.23 10.33
C CYS A 4 14.31 -0.37 11.59
N SER A 5 14.91 -0.77 12.71
CA SER A 5 14.23 -0.90 14.01
C SER A 5 13.64 0.43 14.52
N ASP A 6 14.32 1.56 14.26
CA ASP A 6 13.81 2.87 14.66
C ASP A 6 12.55 3.22 13.85
N ALA A 7 12.53 2.91 12.54
CA ALA A 7 11.37 3.15 11.70
C ALA A 7 10.16 2.34 12.17
N CYS A 8 10.35 1.04 12.45
CA CYS A 8 9.29 0.18 12.98
C CYS A 8 8.76 0.70 14.33
N SER A 9 9.66 1.11 15.23
CA SER A 9 9.27 1.65 16.55
C SER A 9 8.44 2.91 16.41
N ILE A 10 8.86 3.88 15.56
CA ILE A 10 8.13 5.12 15.31
C ILE A 10 6.73 4.82 14.76
N ILE A 11 6.61 3.93 13.78
CA ILE A 11 5.32 3.52 13.21
C ILE A 11 4.44 2.89 14.30
N GLY A 12 5.01 1.97 15.09
CA GLY A 12 4.30 1.33 16.20
C GLY A 12 3.81 2.31 17.26
N ASP A 13 4.63 3.31 17.61
CA ASP A 13 4.25 4.34 18.57
C ASP A 13 3.13 5.24 18.04
N ILE A 14 3.14 5.57 16.74
CA ILE A 14 2.03 6.30 16.09
C ILE A 14 0.76 5.43 16.15
N CYS A 15 0.83 4.17 15.76
CA CYS A 15 -0.32 3.25 15.83
C CYS A 15 -0.90 3.15 17.25
N LYS A 16 -0.04 3.04 18.27
CA LYS A 16 -0.46 3.03 19.68
C LYS A 16 -1.11 4.33 20.10
N SER A 17 -0.60 5.48 19.65
CA SER A 17 -1.13 6.80 20.04
C SER A 17 -2.56 7.04 19.57
N VAL A 18 -3.01 6.32 18.54
CA VAL A 18 -4.38 6.41 17.99
C VAL A 18 -5.21 5.14 18.22
N ASP A 19 -4.71 4.21 19.05
CA ASP A 19 -5.30 2.90 19.34
C ASP A 19 -5.65 2.10 18.06
N ALA A 20 -4.75 2.14 17.08
CA ALA A 20 -4.95 1.50 15.80
C ALA A 20 -5.04 -0.03 15.95
N LYS A 21 -6.02 -0.63 15.31
CA LYS A 21 -6.19 -2.08 15.19
C LYS A 21 -5.87 -2.57 13.78
N THR A 22 -6.12 -1.73 12.77
CA THR A 22 -5.93 -2.09 11.36
C THR A 22 -5.15 -1.01 10.63
N VAL A 23 -4.14 -1.44 9.88
CA VAL A 23 -3.32 -0.59 8.99
C VAL A 23 -3.50 -1.07 7.56
N THR A 24 -4.06 -0.23 6.67
CA THR A 24 -4.01 -0.52 5.24
C THR A 24 -2.68 -0.07 4.66
N LYS A 25 -2.02 -0.94 3.94
CA LYS A 25 -0.68 -0.69 3.39
C LYS A 25 -0.70 -0.73 1.86
N SER A 26 -0.25 0.35 1.22
CA SER A 26 0.07 0.30 -0.19
C SER A 26 1.47 -0.27 -0.39
N LYS A 27 1.72 -0.85 -1.57
CA LYS A 27 3.01 -1.44 -1.93
C LYS A 27 4.17 -0.51 -1.59
N SER A 28 5.14 -1.01 -0.83
CA SER A 28 6.33 -0.26 -0.43
C SER A 28 7.51 -1.21 -0.27
N MET A 29 8.52 -1.05 -1.11
CA MET A 29 9.77 -1.81 -1.01
C MET A 29 10.46 -1.63 0.34
N ILE A 30 10.46 -0.40 0.87
CA ILE A 30 11.06 -0.11 2.18
C ILE A 30 10.27 -0.80 3.29
N GLY A 31 8.95 -0.88 3.15
CA GLY A 31 8.10 -1.63 4.07
C GLY A 31 8.50 -3.11 4.17
N GLU A 32 8.78 -3.72 3.02
CA GLU A 32 9.27 -5.11 2.97
C GLU A 32 10.67 -5.25 3.59
N GLU A 33 11.61 -4.36 3.22
CA GLU A 33 12.98 -4.37 3.74
C GLU A 33 13.05 -4.27 5.27
N ILE A 34 12.16 -3.52 5.91
CA ILE A 34 12.12 -3.39 7.37
C ILE A 34 11.21 -4.41 8.05
N ALA A 35 10.58 -5.31 7.29
CA ALA A 35 9.62 -6.31 7.77
C ALA A 35 8.50 -5.67 8.63
N ILE A 36 7.88 -4.60 8.13
CA ILE A 36 6.90 -3.81 8.92
C ILE A 36 5.66 -4.63 9.26
N ASN A 37 5.22 -5.55 8.39
CA ASN A 37 4.05 -6.39 8.64
C ASN A 37 4.28 -7.25 9.88
N ASP A 38 5.40 -7.98 9.94
CA ASP A 38 5.77 -8.80 11.10
C ASP A 38 5.83 -7.99 12.40
N TYR A 39 6.34 -6.75 12.30
CA TYR A 39 6.42 -5.88 13.46
C TYR A 39 5.02 -5.45 13.95
N LEU A 40 4.13 -5.07 13.05
CA LEU A 40 2.76 -4.66 13.38
C LEU A 40 1.97 -5.82 13.99
N GLU A 41 2.01 -7.00 13.37
CA GLU A 41 1.35 -8.22 13.88
C GLU A 41 1.81 -8.60 15.28
N LYS A 42 3.12 -8.59 15.52
CA LYS A 42 3.71 -8.85 16.86
C LYS A 42 3.26 -7.84 17.92
N ASN A 43 2.83 -6.65 17.49
CA ASN A 43 2.31 -5.60 18.37
C ASN A 43 0.77 -5.53 18.39
N GLY A 44 0.08 -6.51 17.82
CA GLY A 44 -1.40 -6.64 17.87
C GLY A 44 -2.13 -5.71 16.91
N VAL A 45 -1.46 -5.26 15.85
CA VAL A 45 -2.05 -4.45 14.77
C VAL A 45 -2.11 -5.29 13.50
N ASP A 46 -3.26 -5.32 12.82
CA ASP A 46 -3.51 -6.08 11.60
C ASP A 46 -3.06 -5.28 10.36
N PRO A 47 -1.92 -5.60 9.72
CA PRO A 47 -1.52 -4.98 8.47
C PRO A 47 -2.24 -5.63 7.29
N VAL A 48 -2.87 -4.83 6.45
CA VAL A 48 -3.61 -5.29 5.28
C VAL A 48 -2.93 -4.78 4.01
N GLU A 49 -2.39 -5.69 3.22
CA GLU A 49 -1.88 -5.38 1.90
C GLU A 49 -3.03 -5.02 0.95
N THR A 50 -2.88 -3.94 0.21
CA THR A 50 -3.95 -3.42 -0.64
C THR A 50 -3.68 -3.53 -2.14
N ASP A 51 -2.48 -3.90 -2.53
CA ASP A 51 -2.17 -4.35 -3.89
C ASP A 51 -2.60 -5.81 -4.03
N LEU A 52 -3.20 -6.17 -5.17
CA LEU A 52 -3.77 -7.51 -5.36
C LEU A 52 -2.74 -8.62 -5.22
N GLY A 53 -1.54 -8.41 -5.76
CA GLY A 53 -0.48 -9.40 -5.70
C GLY A 53 0.01 -9.64 -4.29
N GLU A 54 0.29 -8.58 -3.55
CA GLU A 54 0.68 -8.63 -2.15
C GLU A 54 -0.44 -9.18 -1.26
N TYR A 55 -1.69 -8.81 -1.53
CA TYR A 55 -2.85 -9.34 -0.80
C TYR A 55 -2.97 -10.86 -0.94
N ILE A 56 -2.82 -11.41 -2.15
CA ILE A 56 -2.86 -12.85 -2.39
C ILE A 56 -1.73 -13.56 -1.61
N ILE A 57 -0.51 -13.01 -1.67
CA ILE A 57 0.66 -13.55 -0.97
C ILE A 57 0.46 -13.50 0.55
N GLN A 58 -0.08 -12.40 1.07
CA GLN A 58 -0.41 -12.26 2.49
C GLN A 58 -1.43 -13.32 2.93
N LEU A 59 -2.49 -13.54 2.16
CA LEU A 59 -3.47 -14.59 2.46
C LEU A 59 -2.86 -16.00 2.51
N ARG A 60 -1.81 -16.24 1.74
CA ARG A 60 -1.11 -17.54 1.69
C ARG A 60 -0.01 -17.69 2.72
N ASP A 61 0.35 -16.61 3.41
CA ASP A 61 1.49 -16.57 4.33
C ASP A 61 2.79 -17.00 3.62
N GLU A 62 3.00 -16.52 2.40
CA GLU A 62 4.16 -16.81 1.55
C GLU A 62 5.00 -15.56 1.32
N PRO A 63 6.33 -15.69 1.13
CA PRO A 63 7.15 -14.56 0.70
C PRO A 63 6.84 -14.20 -0.78
N PRO A 64 6.95 -12.93 -1.15
CA PRO A 64 6.76 -12.51 -2.54
C PRO A 64 7.80 -13.16 -3.45
N SER A 65 7.36 -13.75 -4.57
CA SER A 65 8.24 -14.41 -5.53
C SER A 65 8.95 -13.43 -6.49
N HIS A 66 8.43 -12.22 -6.59
CA HIS A 66 8.95 -11.17 -7.46
C HIS A 66 8.60 -9.77 -6.90
N ILE A 67 9.51 -8.82 -7.08
CA ILE A 67 9.38 -7.45 -6.53
C ILE A 67 8.16 -6.71 -7.11
N ILE A 68 7.93 -6.82 -8.43
CA ILE A 68 6.87 -6.08 -9.12
C ILE A 68 5.57 -6.89 -9.18
N VAL A 69 5.67 -8.22 -9.38
CA VAL A 69 4.53 -9.12 -9.53
C VAL A 69 4.66 -10.26 -8.51
N PRO A 70 4.36 -10.02 -7.24
CA PRO A 70 4.70 -10.96 -6.15
C PRO A 70 4.00 -12.32 -6.26
N ALA A 71 2.82 -12.38 -6.85
CA ALA A 71 2.03 -13.60 -7.04
C ALA A 71 2.21 -14.24 -8.42
N VAL A 72 3.25 -13.89 -9.20
CA VAL A 72 3.44 -14.36 -10.59
C VAL A 72 3.57 -15.88 -10.72
N HIS A 73 3.98 -16.56 -9.67
CA HIS A 73 4.13 -18.02 -9.62
C HIS A 73 2.80 -18.78 -9.45
N LEU A 74 1.71 -18.06 -9.15
CA LEU A 74 0.41 -18.68 -8.89
C LEU A 74 -0.45 -18.73 -10.16
N SER A 75 -1.09 -19.87 -10.38
CA SER A 75 -2.14 -19.99 -11.37
C SER A 75 -3.46 -19.39 -10.86
N LYS A 76 -4.37 -19.10 -11.78
CA LYS A 76 -5.73 -18.64 -11.45
C LYS A 76 -6.45 -19.62 -10.51
N GLU A 77 -6.27 -20.90 -10.72
CA GLU A 77 -6.89 -21.97 -9.93
C GLU A 77 -6.37 -21.97 -8.49
N GLN A 78 -5.07 -21.76 -8.30
CA GLN A 78 -4.46 -21.65 -6.97
C GLN A 78 -4.94 -20.40 -6.23
N VAL A 79 -5.10 -19.27 -6.92
CA VAL A 79 -5.69 -18.06 -6.33
C VAL A 79 -7.16 -18.32 -5.93
N ALA A 80 -7.94 -18.98 -6.80
CA ALA A 80 -9.32 -19.33 -6.49
C ALA A 80 -9.45 -20.25 -5.27
N GLU A 81 -8.54 -21.22 -5.12
CA GLU A 81 -8.47 -22.09 -3.95
C GLU A 81 -8.14 -21.29 -2.68
N THR A 82 -7.13 -20.44 -2.74
CA THR A 82 -6.78 -19.53 -1.63
C THR A 82 -7.96 -18.68 -1.18
N PHE A 83 -8.71 -18.10 -2.12
CA PHE A 83 -9.88 -17.30 -1.79
C PHE A 83 -11.01 -18.13 -1.16
N ARG A 84 -11.24 -19.37 -1.63
CA ARG A 84 -12.22 -20.28 -0.98
C ARG A 84 -11.85 -20.58 0.46
N GLU A 85 -10.57 -20.81 0.72
CA GLU A 85 -10.07 -21.15 2.06
C GLU A 85 -10.07 -19.96 3.02
N LYS A 86 -9.71 -18.79 2.52
CA LYS A 86 -9.47 -17.61 3.39
C LYS A 86 -10.69 -16.70 3.54
N HIS A 87 -11.53 -16.58 2.52
CA HIS A 87 -12.77 -15.80 2.59
C HIS A 87 -13.94 -16.67 3.04
N THR A 88 -13.88 -17.12 4.29
CA THR A 88 -14.83 -18.10 4.88
C THR A 88 -16.23 -17.54 5.12
N ASP A 89 -16.39 -16.24 5.08
CA ASP A 89 -17.68 -15.54 5.22
C ASP A 89 -18.48 -15.50 3.89
N LEU A 90 -17.88 -15.95 2.77
CA LEU A 90 -18.54 -16.06 1.48
C LEU A 90 -18.98 -17.52 1.20
N PRO A 91 -20.02 -17.75 0.37
CA PRO A 91 -20.48 -19.09 0.02
C PRO A 91 -19.37 -20.00 -0.49
N ALA A 92 -19.25 -21.20 0.04
CA ALA A 92 -18.16 -22.12 -0.33
C ALA A 92 -18.25 -22.63 -1.78
N ASP A 93 -19.47 -22.70 -2.33
CA ASP A 93 -19.79 -23.18 -3.68
C ASP A 93 -19.76 -22.08 -4.76
N ARG A 94 -19.30 -20.86 -4.38
CA ARG A 94 -19.24 -19.75 -5.34
C ARG A 94 -18.29 -20.04 -6.50
N VAL A 95 -18.66 -19.56 -7.66
CA VAL A 95 -17.89 -19.77 -8.90
C VAL A 95 -16.70 -18.77 -8.93
N LEU A 96 -15.49 -19.31 -9.05
CA LEU A 96 -14.22 -18.52 -9.14
C LEU A 96 -13.41 -18.99 -10.36
N ASP A 97 -14.05 -19.06 -11.52
CA ASP A 97 -13.49 -19.63 -12.75
C ASP A 97 -12.85 -18.59 -13.68
N ASN A 98 -12.95 -17.31 -13.33
CA ASN A 98 -12.53 -16.22 -14.21
C ASN A 98 -11.81 -15.11 -13.40
N PRO A 99 -10.74 -14.52 -13.97
CA PRO A 99 -9.95 -13.50 -13.29
C PRO A 99 -10.77 -12.27 -12.84
N ARG A 100 -11.81 -11.92 -13.57
CA ARG A 100 -12.67 -10.79 -13.22
C ARG A 100 -13.43 -11.03 -11.92
N ILE A 101 -13.95 -12.27 -11.75
CA ILE A 101 -14.67 -12.65 -10.53
C ILE A 101 -13.73 -12.64 -9.32
N LEU A 102 -12.51 -13.15 -9.48
CA LEU A 102 -11.48 -13.10 -8.44
C LEU A 102 -11.14 -11.66 -8.05
N LEU A 103 -10.97 -10.79 -9.05
CA LEU A 103 -10.71 -9.37 -8.81
C LEU A 103 -11.87 -8.70 -8.07
N ASP A 104 -13.11 -8.96 -8.47
CA ASP A 104 -14.29 -8.35 -7.86
C ASP A 104 -14.49 -8.87 -6.41
N GLU A 105 -14.17 -10.14 -6.12
CA GLU A 105 -14.15 -10.69 -4.76
C GLU A 105 -13.08 -10.00 -3.90
N ALA A 106 -11.84 -9.90 -4.38
CA ALA A 106 -10.77 -9.20 -3.67
C ALA A 106 -11.13 -7.72 -3.40
N ARG A 107 -11.72 -7.04 -4.38
CA ARG A 107 -12.21 -5.67 -4.23
C ARG A 107 -13.26 -5.54 -3.13
N GLY A 108 -14.20 -6.48 -3.06
CA GLY A 108 -15.21 -6.51 -2.01
C GLY A 108 -14.57 -6.60 -0.62
N LYS A 109 -13.61 -7.52 -0.45
CA LYS A 109 -12.88 -7.72 0.80
C LYS A 109 -12.05 -6.51 1.19
N LEU A 110 -11.26 -6.00 0.26
CA LEU A 110 -10.41 -4.84 0.51
C LEU A 110 -11.22 -3.56 0.77
N ARG A 111 -12.41 -3.43 0.15
CA ARG A 111 -13.27 -2.28 0.42
C ARG A 111 -13.64 -2.16 1.89
N GLU A 112 -14.00 -3.26 2.54
CA GLU A 112 -14.32 -3.27 3.97
C GLU A 112 -13.10 -2.88 4.81
N LYS A 113 -11.93 -3.40 4.44
CA LYS A 113 -10.66 -3.06 5.11
C LYS A 113 -10.30 -1.58 4.95
N PHE A 114 -10.44 -1.01 3.76
CA PHE A 114 -10.22 0.42 3.53
C PHE A 114 -11.14 1.31 4.38
N LEU A 115 -12.42 0.96 4.47
CA LEU A 115 -13.41 1.75 5.21
C LEU A 115 -13.23 1.66 6.73
N SER A 116 -12.64 0.58 7.24
CA SER A 116 -12.43 0.35 8.66
C SER A 116 -11.01 0.62 9.14
N ALA A 117 -10.09 0.98 8.24
CA ALA A 117 -8.70 1.21 8.60
C ALA A 117 -8.51 2.42 9.52
N ASP A 118 -7.73 2.24 10.59
CA ASP A 118 -7.36 3.31 11.52
C ASP A 118 -6.21 4.14 10.97
N VAL A 119 -5.24 3.48 10.33
CA VAL A 119 -4.02 4.07 9.79
C VAL A 119 -3.81 3.57 8.37
N GLY A 120 -3.36 4.47 7.50
CA GLY A 120 -2.83 4.15 6.18
C GLY A 120 -1.31 4.27 6.16
N LEU A 121 -0.64 3.28 5.61
CA LEU A 121 0.81 3.28 5.42
C LEU A 121 1.12 3.25 3.93
N SER A 122 1.86 4.23 3.44
CA SER A 122 2.32 4.26 2.05
C SER A 122 3.82 4.43 1.94
N GLY A 123 4.38 4.06 0.79
CA GLY A 123 5.65 4.60 0.34
C GLY A 123 5.49 6.01 -0.22
N ALA A 124 6.53 6.50 -0.88
CA ALA A 124 6.48 7.66 -1.75
C ALA A 124 7.36 7.43 -2.97
N ASN A 125 6.93 7.90 -4.13
CA ASN A 125 7.77 7.94 -5.31
C ASN A 125 8.80 9.07 -5.20
N MET A 126 8.38 10.23 -4.68
CA MET A 126 9.25 11.37 -4.42
C MET A 126 8.80 12.19 -3.22
N LEU A 127 9.76 12.88 -2.61
CA LEU A 127 9.57 13.87 -1.56
C LEU A 127 10.03 15.23 -2.12
N VAL A 128 9.14 16.19 -2.26
CA VAL A 128 9.41 17.50 -2.85
C VAL A 128 9.84 18.46 -1.74
N ALA A 129 11.12 18.81 -1.70
CA ALA A 129 11.71 19.63 -0.62
C ALA A 129 11.12 21.04 -0.55
N GLU A 130 10.87 21.66 -1.71
CA GLU A 130 10.34 23.01 -1.82
C GLU A 130 8.97 23.18 -1.14
N THR A 131 8.10 22.17 -1.25
CA THR A 131 6.70 22.28 -0.78
C THR A 131 6.41 21.38 0.42
N GLY A 132 7.31 20.46 0.77
CA GLY A 132 7.06 19.42 1.75
C GLY A 132 6.03 18.39 1.28
N SER A 133 5.79 18.30 -0.02
CA SER A 133 4.82 17.38 -0.59
C SER A 133 5.44 16.03 -0.85
N ILE A 134 4.60 14.99 -0.82
CA ILE A 134 4.94 13.66 -1.35
C ILE A 134 4.24 13.45 -2.69
N ALA A 135 4.91 12.78 -3.62
CA ALA A 135 4.32 12.31 -4.86
C ALA A 135 4.08 10.80 -4.76
N LEU A 136 2.88 10.38 -5.07
CA LEU A 136 2.44 8.98 -5.12
C LEU A 136 1.95 8.64 -6.51
N VAL A 137 2.38 7.49 -7.02
CA VAL A 137 1.92 6.93 -8.29
C VAL A 137 1.28 5.58 -8.03
N THR A 138 0.09 5.39 -8.57
CA THR A 138 -0.60 4.10 -8.52
C THR A 138 -1.35 3.85 -9.82
N ASN A 139 -1.54 2.59 -10.21
CA ASN A 139 -2.32 2.21 -11.37
C ASN A 139 -3.75 1.77 -10.99
N GLU A 140 -3.94 1.31 -9.76
CA GLU A 140 -5.20 0.72 -9.26
C GLU A 140 -5.99 1.65 -8.33
N GLY A 141 -5.40 2.76 -7.87
CA GLY A 141 -6.02 3.70 -6.92
C GLY A 141 -6.02 3.20 -5.47
N ASN A 142 -5.41 2.06 -5.16
CA ASN A 142 -5.33 1.51 -3.81
C ASN A 142 -4.52 2.38 -2.86
N ALA A 143 -3.43 3.01 -3.35
CA ALA A 143 -2.67 3.96 -2.55
C ALA A 143 -3.50 5.19 -2.18
N ASP A 144 -4.30 5.72 -3.10
CA ASP A 144 -5.17 6.87 -2.82
C ASP A 144 -6.20 6.56 -1.71
N LEU A 145 -6.75 5.34 -1.70
CA LEU A 145 -7.65 4.90 -0.64
C LEU A 145 -6.93 4.74 0.71
N SER A 146 -5.72 4.19 0.71
CA SER A 146 -4.89 4.06 1.92
C SER A 146 -4.46 5.42 2.48
N VAL A 147 -4.32 6.44 1.62
CA VAL A 147 -3.96 7.81 2.02
C VAL A 147 -5.18 8.59 2.53
N GLY A 148 -6.31 8.47 1.83
CA GLY A 148 -7.44 9.39 1.99
C GLY A 148 -8.53 8.94 2.96
N LEU A 149 -8.66 7.64 3.24
CA LEU A 149 -9.74 7.12 4.09
C LEU A 149 -9.38 7.03 5.58
N PRO A 150 -8.18 6.54 5.96
CA PRO A 150 -7.80 6.47 7.38
C PRO A 150 -7.61 7.86 7.99
N ARG A 151 -7.82 7.95 9.30
CA ARG A 151 -7.60 9.21 10.05
C ARG A 151 -6.14 9.63 10.12
N VAL A 152 -5.23 8.69 10.02
CA VAL A 152 -3.78 8.91 10.07
C VAL A 152 -3.14 8.29 8.84
N HIS A 153 -2.31 9.04 8.16
CA HIS A 153 -1.49 8.55 7.06
C HIS A 153 -0.01 8.65 7.44
N ILE A 154 0.67 7.53 7.35
CA ILE A 154 2.11 7.41 7.57
C ILE A 154 2.80 7.18 6.21
N VAL A 155 3.82 7.98 5.93
CA VAL A 155 4.64 7.81 4.73
C VAL A 155 6.01 7.25 5.11
N LEU A 156 6.35 6.11 4.56
CA LEU A 156 7.65 5.48 4.73
C LEU A 156 8.47 5.66 3.45
N ALA A 157 9.46 6.52 3.51
CA ALA A 157 10.30 6.85 2.35
C ALA A 157 11.77 6.96 2.74
N SER A 158 12.64 6.66 1.80
CA SER A 158 14.08 6.80 1.93
C SER A 158 14.55 8.17 1.40
N ILE A 159 15.73 8.60 1.87
CA ILE A 159 16.25 9.94 1.60
C ILE A 159 16.56 10.18 0.11
N GLU A 160 16.88 9.14 -0.64
CA GLU A 160 17.12 9.23 -2.08
C GLU A 160 15.87 9.58 -2.91
N LYS A 161 14.68 9.58 -2.30
CA LYS A 161 13.44 10.02 -2.93
C LYS A 161 13.26 11.54 -2.91
N VAL A 162 14.15 12.27 -2.24
CA VAL A 162 14.06 13.73 -2.15
C VAL A 162 14.44 14.37 -3.47
N VAL A 163 13.54 15.23 -3.97
CA VAL A 163 13.77 16.11 -5.12
C VAL A 163 13.65 17.57 -4.71
N PRO A 164 14.40 18.49 -5.36
CA PRO A 164 14.42 19.89 -4.95
C PRO A 164 13.06 20.59 -5.11
N CYS A 165 12.41 20.45 -6.26
CA CYS A 165 11.23 21.22 -6.64
C CYS A 165 10.19 20.38 -7.38
N MET A 166 9.03 20.97 -7.65
CA MET A 166 7.92 20.31 -8.36
C MET A 166 8.25 19.99 -9.81
N GLU A 167 9.04 20.82 -10.49
CA GLU A 167 9.47 20.61 -11.87
C GLU A 167 10.30 19.34 -12.03
N ASP A 168 11.20 19.09 -11.07
CA ASP A 168 11.99 17.86 -11.03
C ASP A 168 11.10 16.64 -10.80
N ALA A 169 10.14 16.76 -9.88
CA ALA A 169 9.16 15.70 -9.64
C ALA A 169 8.36 15.35 -10.91
N TRP A 170 7.85 16.35 -11.63
CA TRP A 170 7.14 16.15 -12.89
C TRP A 170 8.01 15.50 -13.97
N THR A 171 9.25 15.92 -14.06
CA THR A 171 10.21 15.35 -15.03
C THR A 171 10.42 13.86 -14.75
N LEU A 172 10.64 13.49 -13.49
CA LEU A 172 10.81 12.10 -13.07
C LEU A 172 9.54 11.27 -13.28
N LEU A 173 8.36 11.82 -12.99
CA LEU A 173 7.06 11.12 -13.21
C LEU A 173 6.86 10.76 -14.68
N ARG A 174 7.19 11.64 -15.60
CA ARG A 174 7.10 11.37 -17.04
C ARG A 174 8.08 10.29 -17.49
N VAL A 175 9.30 10.30 -16.97
CA VAL A 175 10.30 9.26 -17.25
C VAL A 175 9.87 7.94 -16.63
N LEU A 176 9.37 7.95 -15.41
CA LEU A 176 8.91 6.75 -14.69
C LEU A 176 7.79 6.04 -15.47
N ALA A 177 6.75 6.76 -15.88
CA ALA A 177 5.63 6.17 -16.62
C ALA A 177 6.07 5.53 -17.94
N ARG A 178 6.92 6.21 -18.70
CA ARG A 178 7.46 5.70 -19.96
C ARG A 178 8.35 4.49 -19.77
N SER A 179 9.21 4.52 -18.78
CA SER A 179 10.17 3.45 -18.50
C SER A 179 9.49 2.20 -17.93
N ALA A 180 8.49 2.36 -17.06
CA ALA A 180 7.85 1.24 -16.38
C ALA A 180 6.78 0.55 -17.25
N THR A 181 5.94 1.32 -17.94
CA THR A 181 4.75 0.81 -18.62
C THR A 181 4.59 1.27 -20.07
N GLY A 182 5.46 2.14 -20.56
CA GLY A 182 5.36 2.74 -21.89
C GLY A 182 4.27 3.83 -22.01
N GLN A 183 3.67 4.22 -20.90
CA GLN A 183 2.64 5.27 -20.85
C GLN A 183 3.30 6.66 -20.89
N ASP A 184 2.61 7.65 -21.47
CA ASP A 184 3.08 9.03 -21.44
C ASP A 184 2.97 9.66 -20.04
N LEU A 185 2.00 9.20 -19.23
CA LEU A 185 1.78 9.57 -17.84
C LEU A 185 1.15 8.39 -17.10
N SER A 186 1.37 8.30 -15.79
CA SER A 186 0.73 7.31 -14.93
C SER A 186 -0.77 7.54 -14.82
N VAL A 187 -1.55 6.47 -14.55
CA VAL A 187 -3.02 6.53 -14.46
C VAL A 187 -3.45 7.45 -13.32
N TYR A 188 -2.83 7.27 -12.16
CA TYR A 188 -3.06 8.13 -10.99
C TYR A 188 -1.74 8.68 -10.49
N THR A 189 -1.72 10.00 -10.28
CA THR A 189 -0.60 10.70 -9.65
C THR A 189 -1.17 11.67 -8.64
N SER A 190 -0.84 11.48 -7.38
CA SER A 190 -1.30 12.30 -6.27
C SER A 190 -0.14 13.04 -5.64
N PHE A 191 -0.33 14.34 -5.36
CA PHE A 191 0.55 15.13 -4.52
C PHE A 191 -0.16 15.40 -3.19
N VAL A 192 0.43 14.90 -2.11
CA VAL A 192 -0.10 15.10 -0.76
C VAL A 192 0.82 16.03 -0.02
N THR A 193 0.29 17.18 0.42
CA THR A 193 1.03 18.21 1.14
C THR A 193 0.45 18.34 2.53
N GLY A 194 1.27 18.25 3.55
CA GLY A 194 0.80 18.38 4.91
C GLY A 194 1.96 18.54 5.90
N PRO A 195 1.67 18.73 7.17
CA PRO A 195 0.37 19.02 7.76
C PRO A 195 -0.13 20.42 7.42
N LYS A 196 -1.43 20.55 7.20
CA LYS A 196 -2.07 21.86 7.11
C LYS A 196 -1.94 22.56 8.45
N ARG A 197 -1.46 23.81 8.44
CA ARG A 197 -1.43 24.68 9.62
C ARG A 197 -2.66 25.59 9.69
N SER A 198 -3.81 25.13 9.17
CA SER A 198 -5.05 25.88 9.29
C SER A 198 -5.85 25.31 10.46
N ASP A 199 -6.28 26.18 11.36
CA ASP A 199 -7.10 25.84 12.53
C ASP A 199 -8.56 25.52 12.15
N ASP A 200 -8.85 25.31 10.86
CA ASP A 200 -10.19 25.17 10.28
C ASP A 200 -10.60 23.70 10.03
N LEU A 201 -10.04 22.75 10.77
CA LEU A 201 -10.42 21.34 10.71
C LEU A 201 -10.87 20.81 12.08
#